data_5297812ce3689cae44f33d100bfefc16
#
_entry.id   5297812ce3689cae44f33d100bfefc16
#
_cell.length_a   1.000
_cell.length_b   1.000
_cell.length_c   1.000
_cell.angle_alpha   90.00
_cell.angle_beta   90.00
_cell.angle_gamma   90.00
#
_symmetry.space_group_name_H-M   'P 1'
#
loop_
_entity.id
_entity.type
_entity.pdbx_description
1 polymer ?
#
loop_
_entity_poly.entity_id
_entity_poly.type
_entity_poly.pdbx_seq_one_letter_code
_entity_poly.pdbx_strand_id
1 'polypeptide(L)'
;DLYSSLVGSEMCIRDRILTSVELVAERLGLTNYRFAFQSQGASGDAWLGPTVEDTLEEFASDAIKELLFVPIGFVCDHVEVLFDVDIEHKEQAEELGIRLERTEMLNDDPGLAKAVAHAVREAVASANS
;
A
#
# COMPACT_ATOMS: atom_id res chain seq x y z
N ASP A 1 6.51 12.11 -26.70
CA ASP A 1 5.91 12.90 -25.63
C ASP A 1 6.18 12.22 -24.29
N LEU A 2 7.24 12.69 -23.59
CA LEU A 2 7.70 12.08 -22.33
C LEU A 2 6.62 12.13 -21.22
N TYR A 3 5.77 13.12 -21.26
CA TYR A 3 4.69 13.33 -20.31
C TYR A 3 3.56 12.29 -20.44
N SER A 4 3.21 11.92 -21.64
CA SER A 4 2.16 10.91 -21.90
C SER A 4 2.64 9.48 -21.53
N SER A 5 3.94 9.24 -21.59
CA SER A 5 4.57 7.99 -21.16
C SER A 5 4.60 7.83 -19.62
N LEU A 6 4.78 8.92 -18.88
CA LEU A 6 4.77 8.92 -17.42
C LEU A 6 3.36 8.69 -16.85
N VAL A 7 2.34 9.35 -17.40
CA VAL A 7 0.93 9.15 -17.02
C VAL A 7 0.48 7.70 -17.27
N GLY A 8 0.93 7.08 -18.37
CA GLY A 8 0.66 5.66 -18.63
C GLY A 8 1.36 4.71 -17.66
N SER A 9 2.55 5.06 -17.15
CA SER A 9 3.29 4.24 -16.18
C SER A 9 2.69 4.31 -14.77
N GLU A 10 2.19 5.46 -14.33
CA GLU A 10 1.53 5.64 -13.04
C GLU A 10 0.21 4.86 -12.96
N MET A 11 -0.62 4.90 -14.01
CA MET A 11 -1.82 4.06 -14.10
C MET A 11 -1.47 2.56 -14.05
N CYS A 12 -0.39 2.14 -14.71
CA CYS A 12 0.04 0.75 -14.68
C CYS A 12 0.51 0.31 -13.28
N ILE A 13 1.19 1.17 -12.53
CA ILE A 13 1.61 0.90 -11.14
C ILE A 13 0.38 0.80 -10.24
N ARG A 14 -0.55 1.74 -10.32
CA ARG A 14 -1.81 1.72 -9.58
C ARG A 14 -2.58 0.42 -9.81
N ASP A 15 -2.78 0.03 -11.05
CA ASP A 15 -3.53 -1.18 -11.41
C ASP A 15 -2.87 -2.44 -10.84
N ARG A 16 -1.54 -2.51 -10.85
CA ARG A 16 -0.80 -3.63 -10.25
C ARG A 16 -0.93 -3.69 -8.74
N ILE A 17 -0.89 -2.55 -8.06
CA ILE A 17 -1.09 -2.50 -6.61
C ILE A 17 -2.51 -2.93 -6.27
N LEU A 18 -3.52 -2.42 -6.97
CA LEU A 18 -4.92 -2.82 -6.76
C LEU A 18 -5.11 -4.32 -6.98
N THR A 19 -4.54 -4.90 -8.04
CA THR A 19 -4.56 -6.35 -8.25
C THR A 19 -3.94 -7.11 -7.08
N SER A 20 -2.83 -6.61 -6.52
CA SER A 20 -2.20 -7.22 -5.34
C SER A 20 -3.10 -7.16 -4.12
N VAL A 21 -3.78 -6.03 -3.90
CA VAL A 21 -4.77 -5.86 -2.82
C VAL A 21 -5.90 -6.88 -2.96
N GLU A 22 -6.49 -6.98 -4.16
CA GLU A 22 -7.58 -7.90 -4.46
C GLU A 22 -7.18 -9.37 -4.20
N LEU A 23 -6.00 -9.78 -4.65
CA LEU A 23 -5.47 -11.12 -4.43
C LEU A 23 -5.26 -11.45 -2.95
N VAL A 24 -4.79 -10.50 -2.16
CA VAL A 24 -4.63 -10.66 -0.71
C VAL A 24 -5.99 -10.73 -0.03
N ALA A 25 -6.91 -9.82 -0.37
CA ALA A 25 -8.26 -9.79 0.18
C ALA A 25 -9.02 -11.09 -0.11
N GLU A 26 -8.95 -11.60 -1.35
CA GLU A 26 -9.56 -12.86 -1.76
C GLU A 26 -9.02 -14.04 -0.93
N ARG A 27 -7.70 -14.14 -0.77
CA ARG A 27 -7.07 -15.22 0.02
C ARG A 27 -7.44 -15.20 1.50
N LEU A 28 -7.72 -14.03 2.05
CA LEU A 28 -8.13 -13.83 3.43
C LEU A 28 -9.66 -13.83 3.62
N GLY A 29 -10.43 -13.84 2.53
CA GLY A 29 -11.88 -13.72 2.58
C GLY A 29 -12.35 -12.34 3.08
N LEU A 30 -11.56 -11.29 2.86
CA LEU A 30 -11.85 -9.93 3.31
C LEU A 30 -12.80 -9.24 2.32
N THR A 31 -13.88 -8.69 2.84
CA THR A 31 -14.84 -7.87 2.09
C THR A 31 -14.94 -6.44 2.62
N ASN A 32 -14.42 -6.20 3.82
CA ASN A 32 -14.47 -4.92 4.52
C ASN A 32 -13.07 -4.31 4.58
N TYR A 33 -12.64 -3.73 3.48
CA TYR A 33 -11.37 -2.99 3.40
C TYR A 33 -11.52 -1.78 2.48
N ARG A 34 -10.62 -0.82 2.63
CA ARG A 34 -10.46 0.31 1.73
C ARG A 34 -9.01 0.39 1.28
N PHE A 35 -8.81 0.89 0.09
CA PHE A 35 -7.49 1.19 -0.45
C PHE A 35 -7.26 2.70 -0.39
N ALA A 36 -6.09 3.10 0.08
CA ALA A 36 -5.67 4.50 0.13
C ALA A 36 -4.21 4.65 -0.28
N PHE A 37 -3.85 5.82 -0.79
CA PHE A 37 -2.47 6.18 -1.08
C PHE A 37 -1.83 6.88 0.11
N GLN A 38 -0.70 6.35 0.54
CA GLN A 38 0.16 6.98 1.53
C GLN A 38 1.02 8.04 0.84
N SER A 39 1.27 9.14 1.50
CA SER A 39 2.20 10.21 1.13
C SER A 39 1.98 10.85 -0.25
N GLN A 40 1.60 12.10 -0.24
CA GLN A 40 1.69 12.97 -1.38
C GLN A 40 3.16 13.37 -1.57
N GLY A 41 3.80 12.93 -2.63
CA GLY A 41 5.13 13.41 -2.96
C GLY A 41 5.19 14.95 -3.06
N ALA A 42 6.35 15.55 -2.85
CA ALA A 42 6.54 17.01 -2.79
C ALA A 42 6.26 17.79 -4.10
N SER A 43 5.67 17.17 -5.10
CA SER A 43 5.52 17.72 -6.46
C SER A 43 4.37 18.72 -6.65
N GLY A 44 3.46 18.87 -5.67
CA GLY A 44 2.34 19.83 -5.76
C GLY A 44 1.29 19.55 -6.84
N ASP A 45 1.41 18.46 -7.58
CA ASP A 45 0.44 18.01 -8.57
C ASP A 45 -0.77 17.34 -7.92
N ALA A 46 -1.90 17.28 -8.63
CA ALA A 46 -3.09 16.59 -8.17
C ALA A 46 -2.77 15.11 -7.88
N TRP A 47 -2.74 14.74 -6.58
CA TRP A 47 -2.39 13.40 -6.15
C TRP A 47 -3.51 12.39 -6.45
N LEU A 48 -3.11 11.15 -6.68
CA LEU A 48 -4.05 10.05 -6.79
C LEU A 48 -4.72 9.81 -5.43
N GLY A 49 -6.03 9.99 -5.36
CA GLY A 49 -6.81 9.66 -4.18
C GLY A 49 -7.46 8.28 -4.28
N PRO A 50 -8.05 7.79 -3.18
CA PRO A 50 -8.16 8.45 -1.87
C PRO A 50 -6.83 8.46 -1.11
N THR A 51 -6.62 9.49 -0.27
CA THR A 51 -5.48 9.56 0.65
C THR A 51 -5.76 8.78 1.94
N VAL A 52 -4.72 8.47 2.71
CA VAL A 52 -4.89 7.84 4.03
C VAL A 52 -5.67 8.76 4.95
N GLU A 53 -5.35 10.05 4.96
CA GLU A 53 -5.99 11.08 5.79
C GLU A 53 -7.50 11.14 5.54
N ASP A 54 -7.92 11.29 4.27
CA ASP A 54 -9.33 11.31 3.90
C ASP A 54 -10.04 10.00 4.30
N THR A 55 -9.36 8.86 4.11
CA THR A 55 -9.92 7.55 4.43
C THR A 55 -10.10 7.35 5.93
N LEU A 56 -9.20 7.89 6.77
CA LEU A 56 -9.37 7.88 8.23
C LEU A 56 -10.58 8.70 8.67
N GLU A 57 -10.81 9.87 8.05
CA GLU A 57 -11.98 10.70 8.31
C GLU A 57 -13.29 9.99 7.90
N GLU A 58 -13.29 9.30 6.76
CA GLU A 58 -14.42 8.47 6.33
C GLU A 58 -14.72 7.36 7.34
N PHE A 59 -13.70 6.63 7.81
CA PHE A 59 -13.87 5.57 8.81
C PHE A 59 -14.39 6.12 10.15
N ALA A 60 -13.93 7.29 10.56
CA ALA A 60 -14.45 7.95 11.76
C ALA A 60 -15.94 8.32 11.60
N SER A 61 -16.33 8.80 10.42
CA SER A 61 -17.73 9.12 10.08
C SER A 61 -18.63 7.87 10.06
N ASP A 62 -18.07 6.74 9.64
CA ASP A 62 -18.73 5.43 9.67
C ASP A 62 -18.73 4.77 11.07
N ALA A 63 -18.26 5.50 12.09
CA ALA A 63 -18.15 5.06 13.48
C ALA A 63 -17.24 3.82 13.69
N ILE A 64 -16.30 3.58 12.80
CA ILE A 64 -15.28 2.55 12.92
C ILE A 64 -14.31 2.94 14.04
N LYS A 65 -13.95 1.98 14.89
CA LYS A 65 -13.10 2.21 16.07
C LYS A 65 -11.77 1.48 16.05
N GLU A 66 -11.63 0.51 15.18
CA GLU A 66 -10.42 -0.29 15.08
C GLU A 66 -10.07 -0.51 13.60
N LEU A 67 -8.83 -0.23 13.24
CA LEU A 67 -8.28 -0.42 11.89
C LEU A 67 -6.98 -1.18 11.92
N LEU A 68 -6.80 -2.05 10.93
CA LEU A 68 -5.51 -2.64 10.61
C LEU A 68 -4.99 -2.03 9.31
N PHE A 69 -3.87 -1.34 9.40
CA PHE A 69 -3.16 -0.78 8.25
C PHE A 69 -2.20 -1.82 7.64
N VAL A 70 -2.25 -1.98 6.33
CA VAL A 70 -1.39 -2.92 5.59
C VAL A 70 -0.62 -2.14 4.51
N PRO A 71 0.67 -1.81 4.72
CA PRO A 71 1.47 -1.07 3.73
C PRO A 71 1.87 -1.95 2.56
N ILE A 72 0.94 -2.31 1.70
CA ILE A 72 1.13 -3.30 0.62
C ILE A 72 2.07 -2.83 -0.49
N GLY A 73 2.31 -1.53 -0.62
CA GLY A 73 3.19 -0.96 -1.63
C GLY A 73 4.68 -1.09 -1.33
N PHE A 74 5.05 -1.51 -0.12
CA PHE A 74 6.43 -1.63 0.34
C PHE A 74 6.74 -3.05 0.78
N VAL A 75 8.01 -3.42 0.70
CA VAL A 75 8.48 -4.76 1.11
C VAL A 75 9.31 -4.77 2.38
N CYS A 76 9.74 -3.62 2.87
CA CYS A 76 10.55 -3.51 4.07
C CYS A 76 10.22 -2.25 4.88
N ASP A 77 10.60 -2.26 6.16
CA ASP A 77 10.57 -1.08 7.00
C ASP A 77 11.52 -0.01 6.45
N HIS A 78 11.03 1.21 6.38
CA HIS A 78 11.78 2.41 6.04
C HIS A 78 11.08 3.65 6.61
N VAL A 79 11.66 4.83 6.42
CA VAL A 79 11.19 6.06 7.06
C VAL A 79 9.71 6.38 6.79
N GLU A 80 9.21 6.17 5.56
CA GLU A 80 7.80 6.44 5.24
C GLU A 80 6.82 5.51 5.98
N VAL A 81 7.23 4.28 6.32
CA VAL A 81 6.43 3.38 7.14
C VAL A 81 6.56 3.72 8.61
N LEU A 82 7.80 3.89 9.09
CA LEU A 82 8.09 4.08 10.51
C LEU A 82 7.70 5.47 11.02
N PHE A 83 7.68 6.48 10.15
CA PHE A 83 7.28 7.83 10.51
C PHE A 83 5.84 8.12 10.11
N ASP A 84 5.51 8.03 8.81
CA ASP A 84 4.18 8.43 8.33
C ASP A 84 3.08 7.53 8.91
N VAL A 85 3.29 6.20 8.96
CA VAL A 85 2.26 5.28 9.48
C VAL A 85 2.31 5.14 10.99
N ASP A 86 3.50 4.88 11.57
CA ASP A 86 3.61 4.54 12.99
C ASP A 86 3.53 5.77 13.91
N ILE A 87 3.70 6.97 13.35
CA ILE A 87 3.60 8.24 14.10
C ILE A 87 2.44 9.07 13.56
N GLU A 88 2.54 9.67 12.37
CA GLU A 88 1.57 10.68 11.89
C GLU A 88 0.16 10.10 11.71
N HIS A 89 -0.02 9.02 10.96
CA HIS A 89 -1.35 8.44 10.76
C HIS A 89 -1.93 7.82 12.03
N LYS A 90 -1.05 7.31 12.91
CA LYS A 90 -1.49 6.79 14.20
C LYS A 90 -1.99 7.89 15.12
N GLU A 91 -1.29 9.01 15.21
CA GLU A 91 -1.73 10.19 15.96
C GLU A 91 -3.06 10.73 15.40
N GLN A 92 -3.17 10.88 14.08
CA GLN A 92 -4.43 11.29 13.44
C GLN A 92 -5.59 10.34 13.75
N ALA A 93 -5.36 9.03 13.67
CA ALA A 93 -6.37 8.03 13.98
C ALA A 93 -6.82 8.13 15.45
N GLU A 94 -5.88 8.33 16.38
CA GLU A 94 -6.18 8.53 17.81
C GLU A 94 -7.02 9.77 18.04
N GLU A 95 -6.72 10.89 17.38
CA GLU A 95 -7.52 12.14 17.43
C GLU A 95 -8.96 11.92 16.93
N LEU A 96 -9.15 11.03 15.94
CA LEU A 96 -10.45 10.63 15.42
C LEU A 96 -11.15 9.55 16.27
N GLY A 97 -10.50 9.08 17.34
CA GLY A 97 -11.02 8.04 18.23
C GLY A 97 -10.98 6.66 17.61
N ILE A 98 -10.03 6.41 16.72
CA ILE A 98 -9.76 5.13 16.04
C ILE A 98 -8.47 4.53 16.58
N ARG A 99 -8.51 3.28 16.99
CA ARG A 99 -7.31 2.50 17.28
C ARG A 99 -6.75 1.94 15.98
N LEU A 100 -5.57 2.43 15.58
CA LEU A 100 -4.87 1.98 14.39
C LEU A 100 -3.71 1.08 14.77
N GLU A 101 -3.69 -0.13 14.21
CA GLU A 101 -2.57 -1.06 14.26
C GLU A 101 -2.04 -1.31 12.83
N ARG A 102 -0.80 -1.68 12.70
CA ARG A 102 -0.16 -1.97 11.42
C ARG A 102 0.38 -3.40 11.40
N THR A 103 0.29 -4.06 10.25
CA THR A 103 1.01 -5.32 10.03
C THR A 103 2.53 -5.09 10.03
N GLU A 104 3.27 -6.08 10.47
CA GLU A 104 4.70 -6.10 10.21
C GLU A 104 4.98 -6.07 8.71
N MET A 105 6.13 -5.51 8.33
CA MET A 105 6.61 -5.55 6.95
C MET A 105 7.24 -6.90 6.65
N LEU A 106 7.31 -7.25 5.37
CA LEU A 106 7.88 -8.54 4.95
C LEU A 106 9.37 -8.65 5.30
N ASN A 107 10.12 -7.55 5.15
CA ASN A 107 11.54 -7.50 5.48
C ASN A 107 12.33 -8.70 4.91
N ASP A 108 12.79 -9.58 5.79
CA ASP A 108 13.54 -10.80 5.45
C ASP A 108 12.67 -12.09 5.47
N ASP A 109 11.35 -11.95 5.37
CA ASP A 109 10.44 -13.09 5.35
C ASP A 109 10.81 -14.11 4.25
N PRO A 110 10.90 -15.40 4.59
CA PRO A 110 11.22 -16.44 3.61
C PRO A 110 10.23 -16.51 2.43
N GLY A 111 9.01 -16.07 2.59
CA GLY A 111 8.01 -15.98 1.52
C GLY A 111 8.40 -14.94 0.48
N LEU A 112 8.90 -13.78 0.89
CA LEU A 112 9.43 -12.76 -0.02
C LEU A 112 10.63 -13.29 -0.80
N ALA A 113 11.58 -13.94 -0.11
CA ALA A 113 12.74 -14.54 -0.76
C ALA A 113 12.35 -15.60 -1.80
N LYS A 114 11.33 -16.41 -1.53
CA LYS A 114 10.78 -17.39 -2.48
C LYS A 114 10.15 -16.73 -3.70
N ALA A 115 9.39 -15.65 -3.50
CA ALA A 115 8.75 -14.90 -4.58
C ALA A 115 9.79 -14.27 -5.52
N VAL A 116 10.83 -13.66 -4.96
CA VAL A 116 11.94 -13.06 -5.73
C VAL A 116 12.69 -14.16 -6.49
N ALA A 117 13.03 -15.29 -5.86
CA ALA A 117 13.71 -16.40 -6.50
C ALA A 117 12.87 -17.02 -7.65
N HIS A 118 11.55 -17.05 -7.50
CA HIS A 118 10.66 -17.47 -8.58
C HIS A 118 10.75 -16.51 -9.78
N ALA A 119 10.63 -15.21 -9.56
CA ALA A 119 10.73 -14.20 -10.62
C ALA A 119 12.07 -14.28 -11.37
N VAL A 120 13.18 -14.52 -10.66
CA VAL A 120 14.51 -14.71 -11.28
C VAL A 120 14.53 -15.95 -12.17
N ARG A 121 13.99 -17.08 -11.71
CA ARG A 121 13.94 -18.33 -12.52
C ARG A 121 13.13 -18.15 -13.79
N GLU A 122 11.97 -17.48 -13.70
CA GLU A 122 11.12 -17.18 -14.86
C GLU A 122 11.86 -16.29 -15.87
N ALA A 123 12.54 -15.26 -15.39
CA ALA A 123 13.31 -14.37 -16.25
C ALA A 123 14.46 -15.11 -16.97
N VAL A 124 15.19 -15.98 -16.28
CA VAL A 124 16.27 -16.78 -16.86
C VAL A 124 15.72 -17.78 -17.87
N ALA A 125 14.62 -18.46 -17.58
CA ALA A 125 13.98 -19.38 -18.50
C ALA A 125 13.53 -18.68 -19.80
N SER A 126 12.93 -17.49 -19.68
CA SER A 126 12.50 -16.69 -20.83
C SER A 126 13.66 -16.18 -21.68
N ALA A 127 14.79 -15.84 -21.06
CA ALA A 127 16.00 -15.39 -21.78
C ALA A 127 16.68 -16.51 -22.56
N ASN A 128 16.49 -17.78 -22.18
CA ASN A 128 17.07 -18.95 -22.82
C ASN A 128 16.12 -19.62 -23.87
N SER A 129 14.96 -19.04 -24.06
CA SER A 129 13.98 -19.46 -25.08
C SER A 129 14.15 -18.64 -26.34
#